data_2133070549230498ac9b152c30422c8a
#
_entry.id   2133070549230498ac9b152c30422c8a
#
_cell.length_a   1.000
_cell.length_b   1.000
_cell.length_c   1.000
_cell.angle_alpha   90.00
_cell.angle_beta   90.00
_cell.angle_gamma   90.00
#
_symmetry.space_group_name_H-M   'P 1'
#
loop_
_entity.id
_entity.type
_entity.pdbx_description
1 polymer ?
#
loop_
_entity_poly.entity_id
_entity_poly.type
_entity_poly.pdbx_seq_one_letter_code
_entity_poly.pdbx_strand_id
1 'polypeptide(L)'
;HEELYHAWTEDTGFRDLLVWATTLSDMRVKKSMLSLVFTFGDKISERILREFLLRTDQPDELKRAVFGMLKHLNAKEPYQAYLNGRWISGRVNLLDLDYKMPPAYESVMQLLMQYMLGNCREECATEAANIFRRYVESLNRKFPRISAAQEVSFAAALEYLGRKSCGETVTEEEIGEIYRVTKPRLKNAITKLQPFVGAPEEKE
;
A
#
# COMPACT_ATOMS: atom_id res chain seq x y z
N HIS A 1 -1.50 -29.90 11.98
CA HIS A 1 -2.34 -28.77 12.43
C HIS A 1 -2.60 -28.83 13.94
N GLU A 2 -2.93 -29.99 14.48
CA GLU A 2 -3.20 -30.19 15.92
C GLU A 2 -1.97 -29.91 16.79
N GLU A 3 -0.79 -30.38 16.41
CA GLU A 3 0.46 -30.12 17.14
C GLU A 3 0.80 -28.62 17.22
N LEU A 4 0.60 -27.87 16.14
CA LEU A 4 0.81 -26.42 16.09
C LEU A 4 -0.20 -25.69 16.98
N TYR A 5 -1.45 -26.13 16.98
CA TYR A 5 -2.48 -25.56 17.84
C TYR A 5 -2.23 -25.87 19.32
N HIS A 6 -1.75 -27.06 19.63
CA HIS A 6 -1.33 -27.43 20.98
C HIS A 6 -0.16 -26.57 21.44
N ALA A 7 0.89 -26.41 20.62
CA ALA A 7 2.00 -25.51 20.95
C ALA A 7 1.52 -24.06 21.15
N TRP A 8 0.58 -23.59 20.33
CA TRP A 8 -0.01 -22.25 20.48
C TRP A 8 -0.76 -22.06 21.80
N THR A 9 -1.51 -23.05 22.26
CA THR A 9 -2.31 -22.95 23.47
C THR A 9 -1.48 -23.13 24.75
N GLU A 10 -0.51 -24.05 24.75
CA GLU A 10 0.21 -24.49 25.95
C GLU A 10 1.59 -23.81 26.10
N ASP A 11 2.27 -23.50 24.97
CA ASP A 11 3.63 -22.96 25.01
C ASP A 11 3.66 -21.44 24.81
N THR A 12 3.91 -20.71 25.90
CA THR A 12 4.10 -19.26 25.86
C THR A 12 5.33 -18.86 25.06
N GLY A 13 6.40 -19.66 25.09
CA GLY A 13 7.63 -19.40 24.33
C GLY A 13 7.40 -19.47 22.82
N PHE A 14 6.54 -20.39 22.39
CA PHE A 14 6.13 -20.47 20.98
C PHE A 14 5.38 -19.20 20.55
N ARG A 15 4.45 -18.70 21.35
CA ARG A 15 3.74 -17.44 21.09
C ARG A 15 4.69 -16.24 21.05
N ASP A 16 5.60 -16.16 22.01
CA ASP A 16 6.59 -15.08 22.09
C ASP A 16 7.52 -15.10 20.88
N LEU A 17 7.89 -16.27 20.39
CA LEU A 17 8.68 -16.45 19.16
C LEU A 17 7.93 -15.90 17.94
N LEU A 18 6.64 -16.21 17.79
CA LEU A 18 5.83 -15.71 16.68
C LEU A 18 5.70 -14.18 16.74
N VAL A 19 5.44 -13.62 17.92
CA VAL A 19 5.37 -12.16 18.12
C VAL A 19 6.72 -11.53 17.78
N TRP A 20 7.83 -12.08 18.29
CA TRP A 20 9.17 -11.59 17.97
C TRP A 20 9.45 -11.64 16.47
N ALA A 21 9.07 -12.71 15.78
CA ALA A 21 9.27 -12.85 14.34
C ALA A 21 8.56 -11.73 13.53
N THR A 22 7.47 -11.15 14.05
CA THR A 22 6.83 -9.97 13.43
C THR A 22 7.68 -8.70 13.54
N THR A 23 8.74 -8.70 14.36
CA THR A 23 9.65 -7.54 14.52
C THR A 23 10.83 -7.58 13.56
N LEU A 24 11.09 -8.71 12.91
CA LEU A 24 12.17 -8.86 11.95
C LEU A 24 12.00 -7.90 10.76
N SER A 25 13.07 -7.62 10.04
CA SER A 25 13.02 -6.71 8.88
C SER A 25 12.31 -7.31 7.65
N ASP A 26 12.33 -8.64 7.52
CA ASP A 26 11.76 -9.34 6.35
C ASP A 26 10.23 -9.29 6.34
N MET A 27 9.69 -8.62 5.33
CA MET A 27 8.24 -8.46 5.13
C MET A 27 7.51 -9.78 4.88
N ARG A 28 8.16 -10.76 4.25
CA ARG A 28 7.56 -12.08 3.98
C ARG A 28 7.39 -12.85 5.28
N VAL A 29 8.42 -12.82 6.12
CA VAL A 29 8.36 -13.44 7.45
C VAL A 29 7.24 -12.80 8.28
N LYS A 30 7.18 -11.47 8.34
CA LYS A 30 6.11 -10.77 9.04
C LYS A 30 4.71 -11.17 8.56
N LYS A 31 4.49 -11.16 7.23
CA LYS A 31 3.21 -11.58 6.63
C LYS A 31 2.85 -13.02 7.00
N SER A 32 3.81 -13.95 6.90
CA SER A 32 3.59 -15.35 7.24
C SER A 32 3.26 -15.54 8.73
N MET A 33 3.95 -14.84 9.62
CA MET A 33 3.69 -14.94 11.06
C MET A 33 2.33 -14.35 11.44
N LEU A 34 1.96 -13.19 10.90
CA LEU A 34 0.63 -12.63 11.11
C LEU A 34 -0.48 -13.53 10.57
N SER A 35 -0.27 -14.16 9.42
CA SER A 35 -1.22 -15.13 8.86
C SER A 35 -1.33 -16.38 9.74
N LEU A 36 -0.23 -16.86 10.30
CA LEU A 36 -0.24 -17.99 11.22
C LEU A 36 -1.00 -17.65 12.52
N VAL A 37 -0.71 -16.49 13.12
CA VAL A 37 -1.45 -15.99 14.28
C VAL A 37 -2.95 -15.89 13.97
N PHE A 38 -3.31 -15.35 12.81
CA PHE A 38 -4.70 -15.25 12.38
C PHE A 38 -5.37 -16.62 12.25
N THR A 39 -4.64 -17.65 11.77
CA THR A 39 -5.20 -19.00 11.55
C THR A 39 -5.65 -19.67 12.86
N PHE A 40 -5.03 -19.35 14.01
CA PHE A 40 -5.48 -19.88 15.30
C PHE A 40 -6.83 -19.33 15.74
N GLY A 41 -7.16 -18.09 15.40
CA GLY A 41 -8.52 -17.54 15.45
C GLY A 41 -9.14 -17.35 16.84
N ASP A 42 -8.36 -17.42 17.90
CA ASP A 42 -8.79 -17.32 19.29
C ASP A 42 -8.62 -15.91 19.88
N LYS A 43 -8.93 -15.74 21.15
CA LYS A 43 -8.77 -14.46 21.87
C LYS A 43 -7.31 -14.03 22.02
N ILE A 44 -6.38 -14.97 22.00
CA ILE A 44 -4.94 -14.69 22.07
C ILE A 44 -4.51 -14.10 20.73
N SER A 45 -4.93 -14.71 19.63
CA SER A 45 -4.72 -14.19 18.27
C SER A 45 -5.26 -12.78 18.13
N GLU A 46 -6.51 -12.54 18.54
CA GLU A 46 -7.12 -11.21 18.52
C GLU A 46 -6.27 -10.19 19.26
N ARG A 47 -5.81 -10.52 20.48
CA ARG A 47 -5.00 -9.63 21.30
C ARG A 47 -3.68 -9.29 20.59
N ILE A 48 -2.95 -10.28 20.08
CA ILE A 48 -1.67 -10.07 19.39
C ILE A 48 -1.86 -9.20 18.13
N LEU A 49 -2.91 -9.44 17.35
CA LEU A 49 -3.22 -8.63 16.18
C LEU A 49 -3.56 -7.18 16.56
N ARG A 50 -4.29 -6.97 17.66
CA ARG A 50 -4.58 -5.61 18.16
C ARG A 50 -3.31 -4.90 18.64
N GLU A 51 -2.44 -5.58 19.36
CA GLU A 51 -1.15 -5.05 19.82
C GLU A 51 -0.26 -4.68 18.62
N PHE A 52 -0.27 -5.49 17.56
CA PHE A 52 0.46 -5.17 16.32
C PHE A 52 -0.01 -3.85 15.68
N LEU A 53 -1.31 -3.55 15.69
CA LEU A 53 -1.85 -2.29 15.17
C LEU A 53 -1.34 -1.06 15.93
N LEU A 54 -1.04 -1.20 17.22
CA LEU A 54 -0.56 -0.10 18.05
C LEU A 54 0.93 0.21 17.87
N ARG A 55 1.69 -0.65 17.23
CA ARG A 55 3.14 -0.47 17.07
C ARG A 55 3.44 0.65 16.08
N THR A 56 4.30 1.57 16.47
CA THR A 56 4.73 2.71 15.64
C THR A 56 5.79 2.33 14.60
N ASP A 57 6.53 1.23 14.86
CA ASP A 57 7.64 0.71 14.08
C ASP A 57 7.22 -0.26 12.95
N GLN A 58 5.92 -0.53 12.79
CA GLN A 58 5.43 -1.49 11.81
C GLN A 58 4.82 -0.81 10.59
N PRO A 59 5.02 -1.41 9.38
CA PRO A 59 4.50 -0.86 8.14
C PRO A 59 2.97 -0.77 8.10
N ASP A 60 2.46 0.34 7.59
CA ASP A 60 1.03 0.58 7.47
C ASP A 60 0.31 -0.45 6.57
N GLU A 61 1.02 -0.98 5.56
CA GLU A 61 0.50 -2.05 4.70
C GLU A 61 0.11 -3.30 5.50
N LEU A 62 0.99 -3.72 6.44
CA LEU A 62 0.68 -4.87 7.29
C LEU A 62 -0.45 -4.58 8.26
N LYS A 63 -0.53 -3.37 8.79
CA LYS A 63 -1.64 -2.95 9.65
C LYS A 63 -2.98 -2.99 8.94
N ARG A 64 -3.02 -2.59 7.66
CA ARG A 64 -4.23 -2.72 6.82
C ARG A 64 -4.66 -4.17 6.67
N ALA A 65 -3.71 -5.09 6.43
CA ALA A 65 -4.01 -6.52 6.38
C ALA A 65 -4.55 -7.03 7.73
N VAL A 66 -3.96 -6.59 8.85
CA VAL A 66 -4.39 -6.96 10.20
C VAL A 66 -5.80 -6.46 10.52
N PHE A 67 -6.21 -5.28 10.04
CA PHE A 67 -7.61 -4.85 10.15
C PHE A 67 -8.57 -5.85 9.50
N GLY A 68 -8.22 -6.37 8.32
CA GLY A 68 -8.99 -7.42 7.65
C GLY A 68 -9.06 -8.70 8.48
N MET A 69 -7.94 -9.14 9.03
CA MET A 69 -7.87 -10.32 9.88
C MET A 69 -8.78 -10.17 11.11
N LEU A 70 -8.72 -9.05 11.83
CA LEU A 70 -9.57 -8.78 12.99
C LEU A 70 -11.07 -8.76 12.61
N LYS A 71 -11.39 -8.23 11.44
CA LYS A 71 -12.77 -8.22 10.95
C LYS A 71 -13.28 -9.63 10.65
N HIS A 72 -12.46 -10.47 10.02
CA HIS A 72 -12.81 -11.88 9.79
C HIS A 72 -12.95 -12.69 11.09
N LEU A 73 -12.21 -12.35 12.13
CA LEU A 73 -12.36 -12.93 13.46
C LEU A 73 -13.62 -12.42 14.20
N ASN A 74 -14.41 -11.54 13.59
CA ASN A 74 -15.52 -10.85 14.23
C ASN A 74 -15.13 -10.11 15.54
N ALA A 75 -13.89 -9.65 15.59
CA ALA A 75 -13.37 -8.90 16.74
C ALA A 75 -14.18 -7.62 16.94
N LYS A 76 -14.41 -7.26 18.22
CA LYS A 76 -15.23 -6.09 18.57
C LYS A 76 -14.58 -4.78 18.12
N GLU A 77 -15.32 -3.97 17.39
CA GLU A 77 -14.94 -2.60 17.00
C GLU A 77 -15.29 -1.58 18.11
N PRO A 78 -14.64 -0.39 18.16
CA PRO A 78 -13.64 0.10 17.22
C PRO A 78 -12.24 -0.48 17.43
N TYR A 79 -11.42 -0.47 16.39
CA TYR A 79 -10.00 -0.82 16.48
C TYR A 79 -9.16 0.44 16.70
N GLN A 80 -8.13 0.33 17.52
CA GLN A 80 -7.12 1.37 17.71
C GLN A 80 -5.85 1.00 16.94
N ALA A 81 -5.24 1.97 16.29
CA ALA A 81 -4.02 1.75 15.54
C ALA A 81 -3.19 3.03 15.42
N TYR A 82 -1.88 2.85 15.24
CA TYR A 82 -1.00 3.89 14.75
C TYR A 82 -0.84 3.71 13.24
N LEU A 83 -1.43 4.59 12.45
CA LEU A 83 -1.46 4.50 10.99
C LEU A 83 -1.22 5.87 10.36
N ASN A 84 -0.42 5.92 9.28
CA ASN A 84 -0.06 7.17 8.60
C ASN A 84 0.50 8.24 9.56
N GLY A 85 1.38 7.83 10.49
CA GLY A 85 2.03 8.72 11.45
C GLY A 85 1.12 9.28 12.56
N ARG A 86 -0.08 8.74 12.76
CA ARG A 86 -1.02 9.22 13.78
C ARG A 86 -1.81 8.09 14.44
N TRP A 87 -2.26 8.35 15.65
CA TRP A 87 -3.19 7.48 16.36
C TRP A 87 -4.59 7.62 15.77
N ILE A 88 -5.21 6.50 15.47
CA ILE A 88 -6.59 6.45 14.98
C ILE A 88 -7.41 5.47 15.82
N SER A 89 -8.71 5.72 15.92
CA SER A 89 -9.70 4.78 16.42
C SER A 89 -10.87 4.76 15.44
N GLY A 90 -11.25 3.60 14.96
CA GLY A 90 -12.28 3.51 13.93
C GLY A 90 -12.86 2.12 13.74
N ARG A 91 -13.90 2.08 12.95
CA ARG A 91 -14.53 0.86 12.47
C ARG A 91 -14.00 0.54 11.09
N VAL A 92 -13.83 -0.76 10.83
CA VAL A 92 -13.45 -1.25 9.50
C VAL A 92 -14.69 -1.86 8.86
N ASN A 93 -15.14 -1.26 7.79
CA ASN A 93 -16.14 -1.87 6.94
C ASN A 93 -15.43 -2.85 5.98
N LEU A 94 -15.89 -4.10 5.86
CA LEU A 94 -15.34 -5.07 4.91
C LEU A 94 -15.40 -4.56 3.47
N LEU A 95 -16.43 -3.79 3.13
CA LEU A 95 -16.52 -3.10 1.83
C LEU A 95 -15.37 -2.10 1.62
N ASP A 96 -14.77 -1.65 2.72
CA ASP A 96 -13.67 -0.70 2.71
C ASP A 96 -12.30 -1.37 2.48
N LEU A 97 -12.19 -2.66 2.76
CA LEU A 97 -11.02 -3.48 2.47
C LEU A 97 -11.01 -3.99 1.03
N ASP A 98 -12.20 -4.29 0.50
CA ASP A 98 -12.44 -4.65 -0.90
C ASP A 98 -12.71 -3.41 -1.77
N TYR A 99 -12.25 -2.26 -1.31
CA TYR A 99 -12.49 -1.01 -1.98
C TYR A 99 -12.02 -1.06 -3.44
N LYS A 100 -12.97 -1.00 -4.34
CA LYS A 100 -12.71 -0.84 -5.78
C LYS A 100 -12.47 0.62 -6.09
N MET A 101 -11.32 0.88 -6.66
CA MET A 101 -11.01 2.19 -7.23
C MET A 101 -12.07 2.54 -8.27
N PRO A 102 -12.50 3.81 -8.39
CA PRO A 102 -13.36 4.21 -9.50
C PRO A 102 -12.73 3.83 -10.85
N PRO A 103 -13.53 3.40 -11.84
CA PRO A 103 -13.02 2.92 -13.13
C PRO A 103 -12.00 3.86 -13.80
N ALA A 104 -12.19 5.18 -13.68
CA ALA A 104 -11.26 6.16 -14.22
C ALA A 104 -9.86 6.11 -13.57
N TYR A 105 -9.78 5.77 -12.29
CA TYR A 105 -8.50 5.60 -11.57
C TYR A 105 -7.88 4.23 -11.86
N GLU A 106 -8.69 3.19 -12.05
CA GLU A 106 -8.20 1.88 -12.53
C GLU A 106 -7.61 2.02 -13.94
N SER A 107 -8.26 2.81 -14.81
CA SER A 107 -7.80 3.12 -16.17
C SER A 107 -6.42 3.80 -16.16
N VAL A 108 -6.14 4.70 -15.22
CA VAL A 108 -4.81 5.31 -15.05
C VAL A 108 -3.75 4.24 -14.83
N MET A 109 -4.00 3.28 -13.94
CA MET A 109 -3.05 2.19 -13.67
C MET A 109 -2.88 1.26 -14.86
N GLN A 110 -3.96 0.95 -15.56
CA GLN A 110 -3.90 0.12 -16.77
C GLN A 110 -3.07 0.78 -17.87
N LEU A 111 -3.29 2.07 -18.12
CA LEU A 111 -2.49 2.86 -19.06
C LEU A 111 -1.02 2.91 -18.65
N LEU A 112 -0.74 3.20 -17.37
CA LEU A 112 0.62 3.22 -16.86
C LEU A 112 1.33 1.89 -17.12
N MET A 113 0.71 0.77 -16.75
CA MET A 113 1.28 -0.56 -16.96
C MET A 113 1.46 -0.87 -18.44
N GLN A 114 0.49 -0.52 -19.28
CA GLN A 114 0.56 -0.75 -20.73
C GLN A 114 1.78 -0.06 -21.37
N TYR A 115 2.10 1.17 -20.93
CA TYR A 115 3.21 1.93 -21.51
C TYR A 115 4.56 1.59 -20.86
N MET A 116 4.60 1.30 -19.58
CA MET A 116 5.86 1.04 -18.86
C MET A 116 6.34 -0.41 -18.96
N LEU A 117 5.45 -1.40 -19.07
CA LEU A 117 5.84 -2.81 -19.18
C LEU A 117 6.70 -3.05 -20.44
N GLY A 118 7.94 -3.46 -20.20
CA GLY A 118 8.92 -3.73 -21.27
C GLY A 118 9.65 -2.50 -21.82
N ASN A 119 9.28 -1.28 -21.41
CA ASN A 119 9.88 -0.04 -21.87
C ASN A 119 10.74 0.70 -20.84
N CYS A 120 10.69 0.27 -19.57
CA CYS A 120 11.49 0.82 -18.50
C CYS A 120 11.89 -0.27 -17.50
N ARG A 121 12.77 0.09 -16.56
CA ARG A 121 13.16 -0.82 -15.47
C ARG A 121 11.94 -1.08 -14.56
N GLU A 122 11.83 -2.30 -14.06
CA GLU A 122 10.73 -2.73 -13.17
C GLU A 122 10.63 -1.83 -11.92
N GLU A 123 11.77 -1.39 -11.40
CA GLU A 123 11.85 -0.45 -10.26
C GLU A 123 11.11 0.86 -10.55
N CYS A 124 11.24 1.39 -11.78
CA CYS A 124 10.57 2.64 -12.18
C CYS A 124 9.05 2.47 -12.26
N ALA A 125 8.58 1.33 -12.77
CA ALA A 125 7.16 1.02 -12.82
C ALA A 125 6.58 0.83 -11.40
N THR A 126 7.34 0.18 -10.52
CA THR A 126 6.98 0.01 -9.12
C THR A 126 6.87 1.35 -8.39
N GLU A 127 7.84 2.26 -8.59
CA GLU A 127 7.80 3.58 -7.96
C GLU A 127 6.66 4.44 -8.52
N ALA A 128 6.40 4.41 -9.82
CA ALA A 128 5.25 5.08 -10.42
C ALA A 128 3.92 4.60 -9.81
N ALA A 129 3.76 3.29 -9.62
CA ALA A 129 2.60 2.71 -8.96
C ALA A 129 2.51 3.13 -7.49
N ASN A 130 3.64 3.22 -6.77
CA ASN A 130 3.68 3.70 -5.39
C ASN A 130 3.29 5.16 -5.25
N ILE A 131 3.74 6.02 -6.17
CA ILE A 131 3.33 7.44 -6.23
C ILE A 131 1.81 7.53 -6.40
N PHE A 132 1.25 6.76 -7.33
CA PHE A 132 -0.20 6.75 -7.55
C PHE A 132 -0.97 6.23 -6.36
N ARG A 133 -0.50 5.17 -5.71
CA ARG A 133 -1.12 4.63 -4.49
C ARG A 133 -1.17 5.69 -3.39
N ARG A 134 -0.05 6.38 -3.11
CA ARG A 134 0.01 7.47 -2.11
C ARG A 134 -0.95 8.60 -2.43
N TYR A 135 -1.05 8.99 -3.72
CA TYR A 135 -2.02 9.98 -4.16
C TYR A 135 -3.46 9.53 -3.90
N VAL A 136 -3.83 8.32 -4.34
CA VAL A 136 -5.18 7.75 -4.14
C VAL A 136 -5.55 7.65 -2.67
N GLU A 137 -4.62 7.21 -1.82
CA GLU A 137 -4.80 7.15 -0.36
C GLU A 137 -5.07 8.54 0.25
N SER A 138 -4.40 9.59 -0.25
CA SER A 138 -4.59 10.97 0.21
C SER A 138 -5.99 11.51 -0.07
N LEU A 139 -6.67 10.97 -1.07
CA LEU A 139 -8.03 11.39 -1.44
C LEU A 139 -9.09 10.96 -0.42
N ASN A 140 -8.75 10.08 0.54
CA ASN A 140 -9.68 9.59 1.57
C ASN A 140 -11.06 9.19 1.00
N ARG A 141 -11.08 8.49 -0.14
CA ARG A 141 -12.29 8.06 -0.89
C ARG A 141 -13.13 9.18 -1.50
N LYS A 142 -12.71 10.40 -1.40
CA LYS A 142 -13.34 11.54 -2.08
C LYS A 142 -12.70 11.70 -3.45
N PHE A 143 -13.02 10.82 -4.39
CA PHE A 143 -12.43 10.83 -5.72
C PHE A 143 -12.99 11.97 -6.57
N PRO A 144 -12.19 12.97 -6.94
CA PRO A 144 -12.57 13.91 -7.97
C PRO A 144 -12.87 13.18 -9.28
N ARG A 145 -13.88 13.64 -10.01
CA ARG A 145 -14.08 13.12 -11.38
C ARG A 145 -12.90 13.53 -12.24
N ILE A 146 -12.33 12.57 -12.94
CA ILE A 146 -11.29 12.77 -13.93
C ILE A 146 -11.82 12.36 -15.30
N SER A 147 -11.49 13.15 -16.33
CA SER A 147 -11.85 12.87 -17.71
C SER A 147 -10.83 11.89 -18.34
N ALA A 148 -11.18 11.24 -19.44
CA ALA A 148 -10.28 10.36 -20.17
C ALA A 148 -8.94 11.05 -20.54
N ALA A 149 -8.98 12.35 -20.90
CA ALA A 149 -7.77 13.12 -21.16
C ALA A 149 -6.91 13.33 -19.90
N GLN A 150 -7.52 13.38 -18.72
CA GLN A 150 -6.80 13.47 -17.45
C GLN A 150 -6.23 12.11 -17.05
N GLU A 151 -6.93 11.00 -17.32
CA GLU A 151 -6.41 9.65 -17.09
C GLU A 151 -5.07 9.45 -17.80
N VAL A 152 -5.01 9.79 -19.10
CA VAL A 152 -3.78 9.72 -19.89
C VAL A 152 -2.70 10.66 -19.33
N SER A 153 -3.07 11.87 -18.93
CA SER A 153 -2.12 12.84 -18.36
C SER A 153 -1.55 12.38 -17.02
N PHE A 154 -2.37 11.73 -16.17
CA PHE A 154 -1.91 11.12 -14.93
C PHE A 154 -0.95 9.96 -15.18
N ALA A 155 -1.27 9.05 -16.10
CA ALA A 155 -0.39 7.94 -16.46
C ALA A 155 0.97 8.45 -16.98
N ALA A 156 0.97 9.44 -17.87
CA ALA A 156 2.17 10.10 -18.37
C ALA A 156 3.01 10.74 -17.24
N ALA A 157 2.37 11.47 -16.34
CA ALA A 157 3.06 12.10 -15.22
C ALA A 157 3.64 11.08 -14.24
N LEU A 158 2.95 9.96 -14.00
CA LEU A 158 3.44 8.87 -13.15
C LEU A 158 4.68 8.19 -13.76
N GLU A 159 4.68 7.91 -15.06
CA GLU A 159 5.87 7.39 -15.72
C GLU A 159 7.04 8.37 -15.62
N TYR A 160 6.81 9.65 -15.93
CA TYR A 160 7.83 10.69 -15.80
C TYR A 160 8.44 10.72 -14.39
N LEU A 161 7.60 10.79 -13.36
CA LEU A 161 8.04 10.87 -11.96
C LEU A 161 8.71 9.59 -11.50
N GLY A 162 8.17 8.42 -11.85
CA GLY A 162 8.76 7.12 -11.50
C GLY A 162 10.14 6.93 -12.10
N ARG A 163 10.32 7.25 -13.38
CA ARG A 163 11.64 7.17 -14.06
C ARG A 163 12.64 8.18 -13.48
N LYS A 164 12.20 9.40 -13.21
CA LYS A 164 13.02 10.42 -12.54
C LYS A 164 13.47 9.99 -11.15
N SER A 165 12.59 9.42 -10.34
CA SER A 165 12.93 8.92 -8.99
C SER A 165 13.96 7.81 -9.03
N CYS A 166 13.98 7.02 -10.09
CA CYS A 166 14.98 5.97 -10.31
C CYS A 166 16.27 6.47 -10.98
N GLY A 167 16.43 7.78 -11.16
CA GLY A 167 17.63 8.38 -11.76
C GLY A 167 17.71 8.23 -13.28
N GLU A 168 16.60 7.89 -13.98
CA GLU A 168 16.59 7.86 -15.44
C GLU A 168 16.52 9.28 -16.02
N THR A 169 17.25 9.48 -17.10
CA THR A 169 17.15 10.73 -17.87
C THR A 169 15.97 10.63 -18.81
N VAL A 170 14.91 11.38 -18.49
CA VAL A 170 13.70 11.47 -19.30
C VAL A 170 13.19 12.91 -19.29
N THR A 171 12.69 13.38 -20.40
CA THR A 171 12.16 14.74 -20.56
C THR A 171 10.63 14.74 -20.60
N GLU A 172 10.03 15.89 -20.25
CA GLU A 172 8.57 16.08 -20.37
C GLU A 172 8.11 15.97 -21.83
N GLU A 173 8.97 16.40 -22.78
CA GLU A 173 8.71 16.34 -24.21
C GLU A 173 8.58 14.88 -24.69
N GLU A 174 9.55 14.03 -24.36
CA GLU A 174 9.55 12.60 -24.71
C GLU A 174 8.31 11.90 -24.16
N ILE A 175 7.98 12.09 -22.91
CA ILE A 175 6.78 11.50 -22.29
C ILE A 175 5.51 12.08 -22.94
N GLY A 176 5.48 13.38 -23.20
CA GLY A 176 4.36 14.03 -23.87
C GLY A 176 4.07 13.44 -25.27
N GLU A 177 5.11 13.09 -26.03
CA GLU A 177 5.00 12.45 -27.34
C GLU A 177 4.49 11.01 -27.22
N ILE A 178 5.06 10.22 -26.30
CA ILE A 178 4.66 8.81 -26.06
C ILE A 178 3.16 8.71 -25.75
N TYR A 179 2.68 9.54 -24.82
CA TYR A 179 1.29 9.53 -24.38
C TYR A 179 0.37 10.44 -25.20
N ARG A 180 0.89 11.19 -26.16
CA ARG A 180 0.16 12.21 -26.93
C ARG A 180 -0.54 13.24 -26.05
N VAL A 181 0.17 13.68 -25.00
CA VAL A 181 -0.32 14.65 -24.02
C VAL A 181 0.37 15.99 -24.24
N THR A 182 -0.41 17.06 -24.24
CA THR A 182 0.14 18.42 -24.36
C THR A 182 0.93 18.81 -23.11
N LYS A 183 2.00 19.59 -23.31
CA LYS A 183 2.89 20.05 -22.22
C LYS A 183 2.15 20.70 -21.04
N PRO A 184 1.13 21.57 -21.21
CA PRO A 184 0.39 22.14 -20.08
C PRO A 184 -0.38 21.09 -19.26
N ARG A 185 -0.97 20.08 -19.94
CA ARG A 185 -1.70 19.00 -19.25
C ARG A 185 -0.74 18.08 -18.48
N LEU A 186 0.40 17.74 -19.06
CA LEU A 186 1.42 16.95 -18.39
C LEU A 186 1.96 17.68 -17.16
N LYS A 187 2.31 18.96 -17.29
CA LYS A 187 2.78 19.77 -16.13
C LYS A 187 1.76 19.85 -15.01
N ASN A 188 0.48 20.06 -15.33
CA ASN A 188 -0.59 20.06 -14.34
C ASN A 188 -0.68 18.71 -13.58
N ALA A 189 -0.56 17.61 -14.29
CA ALA A 189 -0.59 16.28 -13.68
C ALA A 189 0.67 16.04 -12.82
N ILE A 190 1.86 16.42 -13.28
CA ILE A 190 3.10 16.36 -12.52
C ILE A 190 2.96 17.16 -11.22
N THR A 191 2.51 18.40 -11.28
CA THR A 191 2.33 19.27 -10.10
C THR A 191 1.41 18.63 -9.05
N LYS A 192 0.35 17.93 -9.48
CA LYS A 192 -0.56 17.24 -8.57
C LYS A 192 0.06 16.00 -7.91
N LEU A 193 0.93 15.28 -8.62
CA LEU A 193 1.52 14.02 -8.17
C LEU A 193 2.87 14.19 -7.48
N GLN A 194 3.58 15.28 -7.75
CA GLN A 194 4.90 15.60 -7.17
C GLN A 194 4.96 15.48 -5.64
N PRO A 195 3.95 15.91 -4.87
CA PRO A 195 3.97 15.76 -3.39
C PRO A 195 4.00 14.31 -2.91
N PHE A 196 3.70 13.35 -3.77
CA PHE A 196 3.62 11.92 -3.46
C PHE A 196 4.86 11.13 -3.92
N VAL A 197 5.83 11.81 -4.49
CA VAL A 197 7.15 11.21 -4.78
C VAL A 197 7.83 10.95 -3.43
N GLY A 198 8.23 9.71 -3.18
CA GLY A 198 8.99 9.34 -1.99
C GLY A 198 10.32 10.08 -1.94
N ALA A 199 10.82 10.38 -0.74
CA ALA A 199 12.22 10.75 -0.61
C ALA A 199 13.08 9.58 -1.13
N PRO A 200 14.18 9.84 -1.87
CA PRO A 200 15.08 8.77 -2.26
C PRO A 200 15.54 8.05 -0.99
N GLU A 201 15.39 6.72 -0.96
CA GLU A 201 16.00 5.92 0.09
C GLU A 201 17.50 6.19 0.01
N GLU A 202 18.07 6.84 1.02
CA GLU A 202 19.51 6.94 1.17
C GLU A 202 20.04 5.52 1.24
N LYS A 203 20.66 5.07 0.15
CA LYS A 203 21.39 3.81 0.13
C LYS A 203 22.64 4.02 0.98
N GLU A 204 22.60 3.55 2.24
CA GLU A 204 23.80 3.24 3.01
C GLU A 204 24.57 2.07 2.37
#